data_537ed0b760aa2f659692f4ddfaccc155
#
_entry.id   537ed0b760aa2f659692f4ddfaccc155
#
_cell.length_a   1.000
_cell.length_b   1.000
_cell.length_c   1.000
_cell.angle_alpha   90.00
_cell.angle_beta   90.00
_cell.angle_gamma   90.00
#
_symmetry.space_group_name_H-M   'P 1'
#
loop_
_entity.id
_entity.type
_entity.pdbx_description
1 polymer ?
#
loop_
_entity_poly.entity_id
_entity_poly.type
_entity_poly.pdbx_seq_one_letter_code
_entity_poly.pdbx_strand_id
1 'polypeptide(L)'
;MNKVESMLLELKDTSEFMVDLAYSSLIYDNEEIAEEVIFLGEKMEALFSRIQDQVIEVGMSKPEEIARIVVLIRLQTAIMSIAEAAKSIADVVLRGLGKHPVIAMSIKESETTISLAKVEESSVLKGKTFADVRLSSQCGMFVIAIKRDREYIFGPGRNTTIEPGDILIAKGPEEGVAWFKDLADGTEKNLSP
;
A
#
# COMPACT_ATOMS: atom_id res chain seq x y z
N MET A 1 -14.96 19.62 4.07
CA MET A 1 -13.60 19.21 4.45
C MET A 1 -12.62 20.27 3.96
N ASN A 2 -11.76 20.81 4.80
CA ASN A 2 -10.80 21.84 4.43
C ASN A 2 -9.75 21.23 3.49
N LYS A 3 -9.28 21.99 2.49
CA LYS A 3 -8.30 21.54 1.50
C LYS A 3 -7.02 20.94 2.14
N VAL A 4 -6.54 21.56 3.22
CA VAL A 4 -5.38 21.07 3.98
C VAL A 4 -5.65 19.70 4.61
N GLU A 5 -6.85 19.48 5.17
CA GLU A 5 -7.23 18.19 5.76
C GLU A 5 -7.27 17.06 4.72
N SER A 6 -7.80 17.37 3.52
CA SER A 6 -7.81 16.40 2.41
C SER A 6 -6.40 16.03 1.96
N MET A 7 -5.51 17.01 1.82
CA MET A 7 -4.11 16.79 1.44
C MET A 7 -3.34 16.02 2.52
N LEU A 8 -3.64 16.26 3.81
CA LEU A 8 -3.02 15.54 4.90
C LEU A 8 -3.47 14.07 4.97
N LEU A 9 -4.75 13.80 4.66
CA LEU A 9 -5.26 12.43 4.53
C LEU A 9 -4.58 11.72 3.35
N GLU A 10 -4.45 12.37 2.19
CA GLU A 10 -3.73 11.83 1.05
C GLU A 10 -2.27 11.49 1.41
N LEU A 11 -1.59 12.40 2.12
CA LEU A 11 -0.22 12.18 2.59
C LEU A 11 -0.12 10.96 3.52
N LYS A 12 -1.06 10.82 4.48
CA LYS A 12 -1.15 9.69 5.42
C LYS A 12 -1.42 8.40 4.67
N ASP A 13 -2.43 8.34 3.81
CA ASP A 13 -2.81 7.14 3.07
C ASP A 13 -1.68 6.67 2.14
N THR A 14 -1.00 7.62 1.49
CA THR A 14 0.17 7.31 0.65
C THR A 14 1.34 6.76 1.48
N SER A 15 1.60 7.30 2.67
CA SER A 15 2.69 6.78 3.54
C SER A 15 2.44 5.35 4.00
N GLU A 16 1.21 5.00 4.36
CA GLU A 16 0.81 3.63 4.72
C GLU A 16 0.99 2.68 3.54
N PHE A 17 0.56 3.11 2.35
CA PHE A 17 0.73 2.33 1.13
C PHE A 17 2.21 2.12 0.77
N MET A 18 3.06 3.14 0.94
CA MET A 18 4.51 3.02 0.74
C MET A 18 5.15 1.98 1.67
N VAL A 19 4.72 1.90 2.92
CA VAL A 19 5.20 0.88 3.87
C VAL A 19 4.82 -0.52 3.39
N ASP A 20 3.58 -0.72 2.95
CA ASP A 20 3.11 -2.00 2.43
C ASP A 20 3.90 -2.45 1.20
N LEU A 21 4.15 -1.53 0.25
CA LEU A 21 4.96 -1.81 -0.93
C LEU A 21 6.42 -2.07 -0.57
N ALA A 22 7.01 -1.30 0.36
CA ALA A 22 8.39 -1.48 0.78
C ALA A 22 8.62 -2.87 1.39
N TYR A 23 7.75 -3.32 2.28
CA TYR A 23 7.81 -4.69 2.81
C TYR A 23 7.55 -5.74 1.73
N SER A 24 6.61 -5.49 0.79
CA SER A 24 6.36 -6.39 -0.34
C SER A 24 7.59 -6.54 -1.22
N SER A 25 8.27 -5.44 -1.55
CA SER A 25 9.49 -5.45 -2.35
C SER A 25 10.59 -6.28 -1.67
N LEU A 26 10.71 -6.16 -0.34
CA LEU A 26 11.71 -6.85 0.45
C LEU A 26 11.42 -8.37 0.57
N ILE A 27 10.14 -8.75 0.79
CA ILE A 27 9.71 -10.16 0.90
C ILE A 27 9.93 -10.90 -0.41
N TYR A 28 9.64 -10.26 -1.53
CA TYR A 28 9.67 -10.87 -2.86
C TYR A 28 10.93 -10.54 -3.66
N ASP A 29 11.88 -9.78 -3.06
CA ASP A 29 13.11 -9.32 -3.73
C ASP A 29 12.79 -8.69 -5.10
N ASN A 30 11.83 -7.76 -5.11
CA ASN A 30 11.24 -7.21 -6.32
C ASN A 30 11.59 -5.73 -6.50
N GLU A 31 12.47 -5.45 -7.48
CA GLU A 31 12.97 -4.12 -7.79
C GLU A 31 11.86 -3.19 -8.32
N GLU A 32 10.91 -3.68 -9.13
CA GLU A 32 9.83 -2.84 -9.70
C GLU A 32 8.92 -2.29 -8.60
N ILE A 33 8.61 -3.10 -7.57
CA ILE A 33 7.85 -2.63 -6.39
C ILE A 33 8.68 -1.62 -5.59
N ALA A 34 9.98 -1.85 -5.45
CA ALA A 34 10.87 -0.93 -4.74
C ALA A 34 10.99 0.42 -5.46
N GLU A 35 11.08 0.43 -6.79
CA GLU A 35 11.09 1.65 -7.61
C GLU A 35 9.81 2.46 -7.44
N GLU A 36 8.63 1.80 -7.36
CA GLU A 36 7.36 2.50 -7.10
C GLU A 36 7.36 3.19 -5.73
N VAL A 37 7.97 2.59 -4.69
CA VAL A 37 8.11 3.25 -3.38
C VAL A 37 8.91 4.55 -3.49
N ILE A 38 10.00 4.56 -4.26
CA ILE A 38 10.81 5.76 -4.48
C ILE A 38 9.99 6.83 -5.22
N PHE A 39 9.26 6.43 -6.29
CA PHE A 39 8.41 7.33 -7.05
C PHE A 39 7.28 7.95 -6.21
N LEU A 40 6.63 7.15 -5.34
CA LEU A 40 5.63 7.67 -4.41
C LEU A 40 6.25 8.65 -3.40
N GLY A 41 7.49 8.41 -2.97
CA GLY A 41 8.25 9.32 -2.11
C GLY A 41 8.42 10.71 -2.72
N GLU A 42 8.77 10.79 -4.01
CA GLU A 42 8.88 12.06 -4.74
C GLU A 42 7.53 12.81 -4.80
N LYS A 43 6.44 12.08 -5.05
CA LYS A 43 5.08 12.66 -5.02
C LYS A 43 4.72 13.19 -3.63
N MET A 44 5.11 12.48 -2.57
CA MET A 44 4.88 12.92 -1.19
C MET A 44 5.65 14.19 -0.85
N GLU A 45 6.89 14.35 -1.31
CA GLU A 45 7.68 15.58 -1.13
C GLU A 45 6.99 16.78 -1.77
N ALA A 46 6.45 16.61 -2.99
CA ALA A 46 5.68 17.65 -3.65
C ALA A 46 4.39 18.00 -2.91
N LEU A 47 3.67 17.00 -2.39
CA LEU A 47 2.46 17.20 -1.60
C LEU A 47 2.76 17.87 -0.26
N PHE A 48 3.86 17.49 0.39
CA PHE A 48 4.35 18.11 1.62
C PHE A 48 4.58 19.61 1.46
N SER A 49 5.31 20.01 0.40
CA SER A 49 5.56 21.43 0.11
C SER A 49 4.26 22.21 -0.11
N ARG A 50 3.31 21.64 -0.85
CA ARG A 50 1.99 22.26 -1.07
C ARG A 50 1.17 22.45 0.22
N ILE A 51 1.28 21.50 1.16
CA ILE A 51 0.64 21.63 2.48
C ILE A 51 1.29 22.78 3.26
N GLN A 52 2.63 22.87 3.26
CA GLN A 52 3.35 23.94 3.93
C GLN A 52 2.94 25.31 3.43
N ASP A 53 2.87 25.52 2.11
CA ASP A 53 2.42 26.79 1.51
C ASP A 53 1.02 27.18 2.00
N GLN A 54 0.07 26.24 1.99
CA GLN A 54 -1.31 26.47 2.44
C GLN A 54 -1.38 26.79 3.94
N VAL A 55 -0.56 26.12 4.74
CA VAL A 55 -0.51 26.32 6.20
C VAL A 55 0.07 27.71 6.55
N ILE A 56 1.10 28.15 5.82
CA ILE A 56 1.67 29.50 5.97
C ILE A 56 0.61 30.56 5.61
N GLU A 57 -0.07 30.40 4.47
CA GLU A 57 -1.13 31.33 4.03
C GLU A 57 -2.25 31.45 5.08
N VAL A 58 -2.70 30.34 5.66
CA VAL A 58 -3.70 30.33 6.72
C VAL A 58 -3.17 31.02 7.98
N GLY A 59 -1.92 30.77 8.39
CA GLY A 59 -1.31 31.37 9.57
C GLY A 59 -1.17 32.89 9.45
N MET A 60 -0.84 33.39 8.26
CA MET A 60 -0.76 34.81 7.98
C MET A 60 -2.15 35.49 7.99
N SER A 61 -3.18 34.78 7.54
CA SER A 61 -4.55 35.31 7.44
C SER A 61 -5.33 35.20 8.75
N LYS A 62 -5.02 34.20 9.60
CA LYS A 62 -5.74 33.85 10.83
C LYS A 62 -4.78 33.51 11.97
N PRO A 63 -4.21 34.51 12.65
CA PRO A 63 -3.25 34.30 13.75
C PRO A 63 -3.81 33.43 14.89
N GLU A 64 -5.13 33.41 15.10
CA GLU A 64 -5.81 32.58 16.09
C GLU A 64 -5.69 31.06 15.81
N GLU A 65 -5.43 30.67 14.57
CA GLU A 65 -5.25 29.27 14.17
C GLU A 65 -3.82 28.74 14.35
N ILE A 66 -2.87 29.56 14.79
CA ILE A 66 -1.43 29.19 14.86
C ILE A 66 -1.22 27.92 15.70
N ALA A 67 -1.90 27.76 16.83
CA ALA A 67 -1.77 26.56 17.66
C ALA A 67 -2.14 25.26 16.91
N ARG A 68 -3.24 25.32 16.12
CA ARG A 68 -3.71 24.22 15.27
C ARG A 68 -2.71 23.96 14.13
N ILE A 69 -2.17 24.98 13.53
CA ILE A 69 -1.18 24.90 12.47
C ILE A 69 0.09 24.16 12.94
N VAL A 70 0.59 24.47 14.15
CA VAL A 70 1.75 23.78 14.73
C VAL A 70 1.50 22.28 14.88
N VAL A 71 0.30 21.88 15.28
CA VAL A 71 -0.08 20.44 15.36
C VAL A 71 -0.08 19.80 13.98
N LEU A 72 -0.64 20.47 12.97
CA LEU A 72 -0.65 19.96 11.59
C LEU A 72 0.75 19.78 11.01
N ILE A 73 1.65 20.75 11.25
CA ILE A 73 3.05 20.65 10.81
C ILE A 73 3.76 19.47 11.48
N ARG A 74 3.56 19.26 12.78
CA ARG A 74 4.14 18.12 13.50
C ARG A 74 3.63 16.78 12.94
N LEU A 75 2.33 16.68 12.70
CA LEU A 75 1.73 15.47 12.13
C LEU A 75 2.26 15.22 10.72
N GLN A 76 2.31 16.23 9.88
CA GLN A 76 2.89 16.16 8.53
C GLN A 76 4.34 15.66 8.56
N THR A 77 5.16 16.20 9.47
CA THR A 77 6.57 15.78 9.63
C THR A 77 6.67 14.31 10.06
N ALA A 78 5.81 13.87 10.98
CA ALA A 78 5.78 12.46 11.41
C ALA A 78 5.40 11.51 10.26
N ILE A 79 4.41 11.88 9.44
CA ILE A 79 4.00 11.10 8.26
C ILE A 79 5.16 11.02 7.25
N MET A 80 5.87 12.12 7.00
CA MET A 80 7.04 12.11 6.11
C MET A 80 8.15 11.21 6.63
N SER A 81 8.36 11.13 7.96
CA SER A 81 9.33 10.20 8.54
C SER A 81 8.99 8.74 8.27
N ILE A 82 7.71 8.39 8.22
CA ILE A 82 7.24 7.04 7.83
C ILE A 82 7.58 6.78 6.36
N ALA A 83 7.32 7.72 5.48
CA ALA A 83 7.64 7.60 4.06
C ALA A 83 9.16 7.44 3.81
N GLU A 84 9.99 8.21 4.52
CA GLU A 84 11.46 8.08 4.45
C GLU A 84 11.94 6.70 4.95
N ALA A 85 11.31 6.16 6.00
CA ALA A 85 11.60 4.81 6.45
C ALA A 85 11.23 3.76 5.38
N ALA A 86 10.08 3.90 4.71
CA ALA A 86 9.68 3.03 3.60
C ALA A 86 10.66 3.11 2.42
N LYS A 87 11.11 4.32 2.02
CA LYS A 87 12.15 4.51 1.01
C LYS A 87 13.46 3.81 1.41
N SER A 88 13.84 3.87 2.68
CA SER A 88 15.05 3.21 3.19
C SER A 88 14.96 1.68 3.09
N ILE A 89 13.78 1.10 3.30
CA ILE A 89 13.54 -0.34 3.12
C ILE A 89 13.63 -0.70 1.64
N ALA A 90 13.00 0.06 0.75
CA ALA A 90 13.05 -0.17 -0.69
C ALA A 90 14.49 -0.07 -1.25
N ASP A 91 15.29 0.87 -0.75
CA ASP A 91 16.70 1.05 -1.13
C ASP A 91 17.55 -0.21 -0.84
N VAL A 92 17.22 -0.98 0.20
CA VAL A 92 17.87 -2.28 0.48
C VAL A 92 17.70 -3.25 -0.70
N VAL A 93 16.51 -3.29 -1.28
CA VAL A 93 16.20 -4.14 -2.44
C VAL A 93 16.93 -3.63 -3.69
N LEU A 94 16.86 -2.32 -3.96
CA LEU A 94 17.51 -1.69 -5.11
C LEU A 94 19.03 -1.84 -5.11
N ARG A 95 19.64 -1.98 -3.92
CA ARG A 95 21.08 -2.28 -3.76
C ARG A 95 21.40 -3.79 -3.79
N GLY A 96 20.43 -4.64 -4.00
CA GLY A 96 20.63 -6.10 -4.00
C GLY A 96 20.97 -6.69 -2.63
N LEU A 97 20.59 -6.01 -1.54
CA LEU A 97 20.86 -6.42 -0.16
C LEU A 97 19.70 -7.19 0.47
N GLY A 98 18.60 -7.37 -0.26
CA GLY A 98 17.34 -7.96 0.23
C GLY A 98 17.43 -9.41 0.74
N LYS A 99 18.44 -10.17 0.35
CA LYS A 99 18.57 -11.60 0.69
C LYS A 99 19.22 -11.91 2.05
N HIS A 100 19.41 -10.91 2.90
CA HIS A 100 20.08 -11.15 4.19
C HIS A 100 19.15 -11.94 5.14
N PRO A 101 19.64 -13.04 5.79
CA PRO A 101 18.81 -13.91 6.65
C PRO A 101 18.08 -13.17 7.79
N VAL A 102 18.68 -12.11 8.35
CA VAL A 102 18.09 -11.29 9.42
C VAL A 102 16.80 -10.62 8.94
N ILE A 103 16.72 -10.21 7.67
CA ILE A 103 15.53 -9.59 7.09
C ILE A 103 14.38 -10.58 7.03
N ALA A 104 14.66 -11.81 6.56
CA ALA A 104 13.67 -12.88 6.50
C ALA A 104 13.13 -13.27 7.89
N MET A 105 13.94 -13.12 8.95
CA MET A 105 13.51 -13.40 10.33
C MET A 105 12.61 -12.29 10.87
N SER A 106 12.93 -11.02 10.64
CA SER A 106 12.13 -9.89 11.15
C SER A 106 10.75 -9.79 10.50
N ILE A 107 10.60 -10.26 9.27
CA ILE A 107 9.31 -10.28 8.56
C ILE A 107 8.38 -11.37 9.14
N LYS A 108 8.92 -12.53 9.55
CA LYS A 108 8.13 -13.64 10.12
C LYS A 108 7.47 -13.35 11.47
N GLU A 109 7.93 -12.31 12.16
CA GLU A 109 7.38 -11.90 13.46
C GLU A 109 6.22 -10.89 13.34
N SER A 110 5.82 -10.51 12.12
CA SER A 110 4.71 -9.58 11.88
C SER A 110 3.35 -10.29 11.98
N GLU A 111 2.38 -9.68 12.67
CA GLU A 111 0.99 -10.14 12.71
C GLU A 111 0.27 -9.99 11.35
N THR A 112 0.83 -9.19 10.44
CA THR A 112 0.32 -8.98 9.10
C THR A 112 1.25 -9.65 8.10
N THR A 113 0.71 -10.56 7.32
CA THR A 113 1.45 -11.24 6.25
C THR A 113 1.14 -10.61 4.89
N ILE A 114 2.09 -10.76 3.96
CA ILE A 114 1.89 -10.43 2.56
C ILE A 114 1.87 -11.74 1.78
N SER A 115 0.93 -11.89 0.88
CA SER A 115 0.75 -13.12 0.10
C SER A 115 0.48 -12.81 -1.36
N LEU A 116 1.00 -13.68 -2.24
CA LEU A 116 0.67 -13.68 -3.66
C LEU A 116 -0.32 -14.79 -3.97
N ALA A 117 -1.28 -14.47 -4.84
CA ALA A 117 -2.20 -15.47 -5.38
C ALA A 117 -2.39 -15.22 -6.89
N LYS A 118 -2.17 -16.25 -7.70
CA LYS A 118 -2.40 -16.20 -9.14
C LYS A 118 -3.85 -16.52 -9.45
N VAL A 119 -4.51 -15.67 -10.22
CA VAL A 119 -5.87 -15.87 -10.66
C VAL A 119 -5.91 -16.87 -11.82
N GLU A 120 -6.40 -18.07 -11.56
CA GLU A 120 -6.53 -19.10 -12.60
C GLU A 120 -7.86 -18.94 -13.38
N GLU A 121 -7.94 -19.60 -14.53
CA GLU A 121 -9.16 -19.60 -15.38
C GLU A 121 -10.41 -20.11 -14.65
N SER A 122 -10.22 -21.01 -13.68
CA SER A 122 -11.27 -21.59 -12.82
C SER A 122 -11.66 -20.70 -11.64
N SER A 123 -10.95 -19.60 -11.42
CA SER A 123 -11.14 -18.69 -10.27
C SER A 123 -12.53 -18.07 -10.24
N VAL A 124 -13.14 -18.05 -9.05
CA VAL A 124 -14.39 -17.33 -8.80
C VAL A 124 -14.23 -15.81 -8.85
N LEU A 125 -12.98 -15.31 -8.76
CA LEU A 125 -12.63 -13.88 -8.84
C LEU A 125 -12.63 -13.37 -10.29
N LYS A 126 -12.47 -14.27 -11.27
CA LYS A 126 -12.36 -13.92 -12.69
C LYS A 126 -13.50 -13.05 -13.17
N GLY A 127 -13.17 -11.93 -13.80
CA GLY A 127 -14.11 -10.99 -14.41
C GLY A 127 -14.90 -10.14 -13.41
N LYS A 128 -14.65 -10.27 -12.12
CA LYS A 128 -15.29 -9.47 -11.07
C LYS A 128 -14.44 -8.27 -10.68
N THR A 129 -15.08 -7.26 -10.11
CA THR A 129 -14.39 -6.12 -9.53
C THR A 129 -14.09 -6.36 -8.04
N PHE A 130 -13.15 -5.60 -7.48
CA PHE A 130 -12.90 -5.65 -6.04
C PHE A 130 -14.12 -5.24 -5.20
N ALA A 131 -15.02 -4.40 -5.75
CA ALA A 131 -16.30 -4.08 -5.11
C ALA A 131 -17.22 -5.29 -4.99
N ASP A 132 -17.20 -6.19 -5.98
CA ASP A 132 -18.05 -7.40 -6.01
C ASP A 132 -17.52 -8.49 -5.08
N VAL A 133 -16.18 -8.69 -5.05
CA VAL A 133 -15.57 -9.81 -4.32
C VAL A 133 -15.33 -9.51 -2.84
N ARG A 134 -15.17 -8.24 -2.45
CA ARG A 134 -15.02 -7.78 -1.04
C ARG A 134 -14.01 -8.57 -0.22
N LEU A 135 -12.86 -8.92 -0.77
CA LEU A 135 -11.84 -9.77 -0.12
C LEU A 135 -11.48 -9.32 1.30
N SER A 136 -11.34 -8.00 1.51
CA SER A 136 -11.03 -7.44 2.82
C SER A 136 -12.10 -7.73 3.89
N SER A 137 -13.37 -7.81 3.49
CA SER A 137 -14.48 -8.11 4.41
C SER A 137 -14.66 -9.60 4.64
N GLN A 138 -14.22 -10.43 3.71
CA GLN A 138 -14.45 -11.89 3.73
C GLN A 138 -13.28 -12.65 4.37
N CYS A 139 -12.05 -12.34 4.01
CA CYS A 139 -10.86 -13.01 4.53
C CYS A 139 -9.83 -12.06 5.17
N GLY A 140 -10.15 -10.78 5.30
CA GLY A 140 -9.21 -9.80 5.84
C GLY A 140 -8.07 -9.42 4.89
N MET A 141 -8.01 -10.01 3.68
CA MET A 141 -6.93 -9.76 2.73
C MET A 141 -7.23 -8.51 1.90
N PHE A 142 -6.30 -7.57 1.91
CA PHE A 142 -6.38 -6.32 1.17
C PHE A 142 -5.35 -6.32 0.03
N VAL A 143 -5.84 -6.24 -1.22
CA VAL A 143 -4.96 -6.25 -2.40
C VAL A 143 -4.30 -4.88 -2.55
N ILE A 144 -2.98 -4.86 -2.50
CA ILE A 144 -2.14 -3.65 -2.60
C ILE A 144 -1.59 -3.44 -4.01
N ALA A 145 -1.38 -4.52 -4.77
CA ALA A 145 -0.95 -4.43 -6.16
C ALA A 145 -1.45 -5.65 -6.95
N ILE A 146 -1.55 -5.48 -8.26
CA ILE A 146 -1.80 -6.55 -9.23
C ILE A 146 -0.64 -6.55 -10.21
N LYS A 147 0.00 -7.70 -10.42
CA LYS A 147 0.89 -7.89 -11.57
C LYS A 147 0.08 -8.54 -12.69
N ARG A 148 -0.10 -7.81 -13.79
CA ARG A 148 -0.78 -8.23 -15.02
C ARG A 148 0.23 -8.29 -16.15
N ASP A 149 0.54 -9.47 -16.62
CA ASP A 149 1.60 -9.73 -17.61
C ASP A 149 2.98 -9.18 -17.12
N ARG A 150 3.41 -8.05 -17.66
CA ARG A 150 4.68 -7.39 -17.33
C ARG A 150 4.48 -6.05 -16.61
N GLU A 151 3.25 -5.67 -16.31
CA GLU A 151 2.92 -4.38 -15.69
C GLU A 151 2.34 -4.56 -14.29
N TYR A 152 2.55 -3.56 -13.44
CA TYR A 152 1.96 -3.49 -12.11
C TYR A 152 0.85 -2.45 -12.07
N ILE A 153 -0.27 -2.80 -11.43
CA ILE A 153 -1.37 -1.90 -11.09
C ILE A 153 -1.29 -1.71 -9.57
N PHE A 154 -0.74 -0.59 -9.13
CA PHE A 154 -0.58 -0.26 -7.72
C PHE A 154 -1.85 0.39 -7.17
N GLY A 155 -2.24 0.01 -5.93
CA GLY A 155 -3.43 0.53 -5.26
C GLY A 155 -4.72 0.32 -6.08
N PRO A 156 -5.05 -0.91 -6.49
CA PRO A 156 -6.21 -1.14 -7.35
C PRO A 156 -7.49 -0.63 -6.69
N GLY A 157 -8.25 0.15 -7.45
CA GLY A 157 -9.51 0.73 -6.99
C GLY A 157 -10.64 -0.29 -6.93
N ARG A 158 -11.74 0.07 -6.26
CA ARG A 158 -12.93 -0.80 -6.10
C ARG A 158 -13.51 -1.29 -7.44
N ASN A 159 -13.36 -0.51 -8.51
CA ASN A 159 -13.89 -0.82 -9.85
C ASN A 159 -12.85 -1.52 -10.75
N THR A 160 -11.65 -1.81 -10.25
CA THR A 160 -10.65 -2.56 -11.00
C THR A 160 -11.13 -3.99 -11.17
N THR A 161 -11.13 -4.47 -12.41
CA THR A 161 -11.52 -5.85 -12.77
C THR A 161 -10.35 -6.78 -12.58
N ILE A 162 -10.61 -7.95 -12.00
CA ILE A 162 -9.64 -9.04 -11.83
C ILE A 162 -9.69 -9.93 -13.07
N GLU A 163 -8.54 -10.20 -13.67
CA GLU A 163 -8.42 -10.97 -14.90
C GLU A 163 -7.69 -12.30 -14.66
N PRO A 164 -7.96 -13.34 -15.44
CA PRO A 164 -7.16 -14.57 -15.40
C PRO A 164 -5.70 -14.27 -15.73
N GLY A 165 -4.79 -14.88 -15.00
CA GLY A 165 -3.35 -14.62 -15.12
C GLY A 165 -2.83 -13.51 -14.21
N ASP A 166 -3.69 -12.67 -13.64
CA ASP A 166 -3.28 -11.68 -12.65
C ASP A 166 -2.61 -12.37 -11.45
N ILE A 167 -1.52 -11.76 -10.96
CA ILE A 167 -0.96 -12.11 -9.66
C ILE A 167 -1.36 -11.00 -8.69
N LEU A 168 -2.23 -11.35 -7.75
CA LEU A 168 -2.69 -10.43 -6.72
C LEU A 168 -1.68 -10.41 -5.58
N ILE A 169 -1.17 -9.24 -5.22
CA ILE A 169 -0.34 -9.02 -4.04
C ILE A 169 -1.23 -8.44 -2.97
N ALA A 170 -1.43 -9.18 -1.88
CA ALA A 170 -2.34 -8.78 -0.81
C ALA A 170 -1.68 -8.87 0.56
N LYS A 171 -2.08 -7.97 1.46
CA LYS A 171 -1.73 -7.99 2.88
C LYS A 171 -2.94 -8.36 3.72
N GLY A 172 -2.72 -9.03 4.83
CA GLY A 172 -3.78 -9.40 5.78
C GLY A 172 -3.31 -10.40 6.82
N PRO A 173 -4.24 -10.90 7.67
CA PRO A 173 -3.93 -11.89 8.68
C PRO A 173 -3.58 -13.25 8.04
N GLU A 174 -2.73 -14.01 8.72
CA GLU A 174 -2.26 -15.34 8.25
C GLU A 174 -3.43 -16.30 7.99
N GLU A 175 -4.48 -16.23 8.82
CA GLU A 175 -5.68 -17.07 8.68
C GLU A 175 -6.44 -16.83 7.37
N GLY A 176 -6.33 -15.62 6.80
CA GLY A 176 -6.98 -15.26 5.53
C GLY A 176 -6.25 -15.77 4.29
N VAL A 177 -4.96 -16.12 4.42
CA VAL A 177 -4.10 -16.44 3.28
C VAL A 177 -4.55 -17.68 2.53
N ALA A 178 -4.90 -18.76 3.24
CA ALA A 178 -5.32 -20.01 2.61
C ALA A 178 -6.56 -19.79 1.74
N TRP A 179 -7.59 -19.18 2.33
CA TRP A 179 -8.84 -18.93 1.61
C TRP A 179 -8.69 -17.94 0.44
N PHE A 180 -7.84 -16.91 0.61
CA PHE A 180 -7.49 -16.00 -0.48
C PHE A 180 -6.87 -16.73 -1.68
N LYS A 181 -5.95 -17.68 -1.43
CA LYS A 181 -5.34 -18.50 -2.48
C LYS A 181 -6.34 -19.43 -3.13
N ASP A 182 -7.19 -20.10 -2.34
CA ASP A 182 -8.22 -21.02 -2.82
C ASP A 182 -9.27 -20.33 -3.71
N LEU A 183 -9.61 -19.06 -3.41
CA LEU A 183 -10.45 -18.23 -4.29
C LEU A 183 -9.76 -17.91 -5.62
N ALA A 184 -8.46 -17.58 -5.57
CA ALA A 184 -7.69 -17.18 -6.74
C ALA A 184 -7.42 -18.38 -7.68
N ASP A 185 -7.11 -19.56 -7.16
CA ASP A 185 -6.86 -20.75 -7.97
C ASP A 185 -8.14 -21.50 -8.39
N GLY A 186 -9.28 -21.15 -7.78
CA GLY A 186 -10.59 -21.73 -8.07
C GLY A 186 -10.86 -23.03 -7.33
N THR A 187 -10.12 -23.39 -6.30
CA THR A 187 -10.42 -24.47 -5.35
C THR A 187 -11.69 -24.12 -4.57
N GLU A 188 -11.81 -22.90 -4.07
CA GLU A 188 -13.02 -22.37 -3.47
C GLU A 188 -13.94 -21.76 -4.56
N LYS A 189 -15.24 -22.13 -4.53
CA LYS A 189 -16.24 -21.68 -5.51
C LYS A 189 -17.17 -20.60 -4.98
N ASN A 190 -17.20 -20.40 -3.68
CA ASN A 190 -18.07 -19.44 -3.02
C ASN A 190 -17.29 -18.21 -2.56
N LEU A 191 -17.89 -17.03 -2.72
CA LEU A 191 -17.31 -15.78 -2.23
C LEU A 191 -17.60 -15.52 -0.74
N SER A 192 -18.40 -16.35 -0.11
CA SER A 192 -18.72 -16.26 1.34
C SER A 192 -18.25 -17.52 2.02
N PRO A 193 -17.56 -17.39 3.16
CA PRO A 193 -17.15 -18.52 3.97
C PRO A 193 -18.34 -19.24 4.60
#